data_f67b8b12c27c63ddace9637dcaf51e07
#
_entry.id   f67b8b12c27c63ddace9637dcaf51e07
#
_cell.length_a   1.000
_cell.length_b   1.000
_cell.length_c   1.000
_cell.angle_alpha   90.00
_cell.angle_beta   90.00
_cell.angle_gamma   90.00
#
_symmetry.space_group_name_H-M   'P 1'
#
loop_
_entity.id
_entity.type
_entity.pdbx_description
1 polymer ?
#
loop_
_entity_poly.entity_id
_entity_poly.type
_entity_poly.pdbx_seq_one_letter_code
_entity_poly.pdbx_strand_id
1 'polypeptide(L)'
;ETIAGWWKSIMAKERKLARDYLCDNYTPDKELHKCFISLVMRSSAKLCVIPMQDYMGLDNSCRMNQPSTVGKNWKWRIRKRELTVKLQKEIHGIALRYGRMNWSD
;
A
#
# COMPACT_ATOMS: atom_id res chain seq x y z
N GLU A 1 9.10 3.35 -5.24
CA GLU A 1 8.93 1.91 -5.01
C GLU A 1 7.61 1.60 -4.33
N THR A 2 7.17 0.36 -4.39
CA THR A 2 5.95 -0.06 -3.72
C THR A 2 6.23 -0.46 -2.26
N ILE A 3 5.19 -0.46 -1.42
CA ILE A 3 5.32 -0.89 -0.02
C ILE A 3 5.80 -2.33 0.05
N ALA A 4 5.19 -3.23 -0.72
CA ALA A 4 5.57 -4.63 -0.72
C ALA A 4 7.00 -4.84 -1.22
N GLY A 5 7.43 -4.10 -2.24
CA GLY A 5 8.79 -4.15 -2.75
C GLY A 5 9.80 -3.63 -1.73
N TRP A 6 9.48 -2.52 -1.07
CA TRP A 6 10.31 -1.98 0.01
C TRP A 6 10.49 -2.98 1.14
N TRP A 7 9.40 -3.61 1.58
CA TRP A 7 9.44 -4.61 2.65
C TRP A 7 10.36 -5.77 2.32
N LYS A 8 10.34 -6.25 1.08
CA LYS A 8 11.22 -7.32 0.63
C LYS A 8 12.69 -6.91 0.58
N SER A 9 12.96 -5.62 0.36
CA SER A 9 14.33 -5.13 0.14
C SER A 9 15.09 -4.83 1.42
N ILE A 10 14.40 -4.62 2.54
CA ILE A 10 15.06 -4.23 3.79
C ILE A 10 15.56 -5.44 4.57
N MET A 11 16.50 -5.19 5.49
CA MET A 11 17.12 -6.23 6.30
C MET A 11 16.19 -6.68 7.43
N ALA A 12 16.46 -7.89 7.95
CA ALA A 12 15.65 -8.46 9.04
C ALA A 12 15.55 -7.54 10.26
N LYS A 13 16.64 -6.85 10.61
CA LYS A 13 16.67 -5.90 11.72
C LYS A 13 15.70 -4.74 11.48
N GLU A 14 15.66 -4.24 10.26
CA GLU A 14 14.76 -3.14 9.90
C GLU A 14 13.30 -3.60 9.88
N ARG A 15 13.03 -4.82 9.42
CA ARG A 15 11.69 -5.40 9.48
C ARG A 15 11.19 -5.53 10.90
N LYS A 16 12.05 -5.95 11.81
CA LYS A 16 11.69 -6.05 13.23
C LYS A 16 11.32 -4.68 13.80
N LEU A 17 12.12 -3.65 13.51
CA LEU A 17 11.84 -2.30 13.98
C LEU A 17 10.51 -1.77 13.41
N ALA A 18 10.23 -2.05 12.14
CA ALA A 18 8.98 -1.65 11.51
C ALA A 18 7.78 -2.34 12.16
N ARG A 19 7.88 -3.63 12.44
CA ARG A 19 6.82 -4.37 13.14
C ARG A 19 6.60 -3.87 14.57
N ASP A 20 7.67 -3.54 15.28
CA ASP A 20 7.58 -2.96 16.62
C ASP A 20 6.84 -1.62 16.56
N TYR A 21 7.12 -0.80 15.56
CA TYR A 21 6.43 0.48 15.35
C TYR A 21 4.94 0.27 15.06
N LEU A 22 4.60 -0.74 14.27
CA LEU A 22 3.21 -1.09 13.96
C LEU A 22 2.51 -1.80 15.14
N CYS A 23 3.26 -2.25 16.14
CA CYS A 23 2.77 -3.11 17.24
C CYS A 23 2.14 -4.40 16.69
N ASP A 24 2.71 -4.95 15.63
CA ASP A 24 2.16 -6.12 14.95
C ASP A 24 3.27 -7.09 14.55
N ASN A 25 3.32 -8.22 15.25
CA ASN A 25 4.25 -9.33 14.96
C ASN A 25 3.53 -10.54 14.35
N TYR A 26 2.24 -10.41 14.04
CA TYR A 26 1.41 -11.56 13.65
C TYR A 26 0.95 -11.53 12.20
N THR A 27 0.76 -10.36 11.60
CA THR A 27 0.29 -10.25 10.23
C THR A 27 1.30 -10.88 9.27
N PRO A 28 0.87 -11.80 8.38
CA PRO A 28 1.77 -12.38 7.37
C PRO A 28 2.38 -11.30 6.48
N ASP A 29 3.63 -11.53 6.03
CA ASP A 29 4.34 -10.57 5.18
C ASP A 29 3.55 -10.19 3.93
N LYS A 30 2.83 -11.12 3.33
CA LYS A 30 2.04 -10.87 2.12
C LYS A 30 0.85 -9.93 2.35
N GLU A 31 0.44 -9.74 3.59
CA GLU A 31 -0.68 -8.86 3.97
C GLU A 31 -0.21 -7.60 4.68
N LEU A 32 1.08 -7.48 4.96
CA LEU A 32 1.62 -6.41 5.81
C LEU A 32 1.47 -5.02 5.17
N HIS A 33 1.45 -4.94 3.84
CA HIS A 33 1.21 -3.67 3.15
C HIS A 33 -0.09 -2.99 3.62
N LYS A 34 -1.10 -3.77 4.00
CA LYS A 34 -2.37 -3.25 4.49
C LYS A 34 -2.20 -2.53 5.83
N CYS A 35 -1.28 -2.99 6.67
CA CYS A 35 -0.98 -2.35 7.96
C CYS A 35 -0.32 -0.98 7.74
N PHE A 36 0.56 -0.86 6.77
CA PHE A 36 1.18 0.43 6.43
C PHE A 36 0.18 1.40 5.83
N ILE A 37 -0.72 0.93 4.99
CA ILE A 37 -1.80 1.77 4.45
C ILE A 37 -2.67 2.31 5.60
N SER A 38 -3.05 1.46 6.54
CA SER A 38 -3.83 1.86 7.71
C SER A 38 -3.09 2.90 8.54
N LEU A 39 -1.78 2.75 8.71
CA LEU A 39 -0.95 3.71 9.45
C LEU A 39 -1.02 5.09 8.80
N VAL A 40 -0.89 5.16 7.48
CA VAL A 40 -0.98 6.43 6.75
C VAL A 40 -2.37 7.03 6.84
N MET A 41 -3.41 6.21 6.65
CA MET A 41 -4.79 6.66 6.65
C MET A 41 -5.25 7.23 7.99
N ARG A 42 -4.73 6.70 9.10
CA ARG A 42 -5.08 7.19 10.44
C ARG A 42 -4.25 8.38 10.90
N SER A 43 -3.30 8.84 10.09
CA SER A 43 -2.48 10.01 10.40
C SER A 43 -3.32 11.30 10.37
N SER A 44 -2.76 12.39 10.89
CA SER A 44 -3.41 13.70 10.89
C SER A 44 -3.32 14.44 9.55
N ALA A 45 -2.69 13.86 8.55
CA ALA A 45 -2.56 14.47 7.24
C ALA A 45 -3.93 14.67 6.59
N LYS A 46 -4.15 15.84 5.98
CA LYS A 46 -5.41 16.15 5.32
C LYS A 46 -5.63 15.36 4.04
N LEU A 47 -4.54 15.03 3.34
CA LEU A 47 -4.59 14.30 2.09
C LEU A 47 -3.68 13.09 2.16
N CYS A 48 -4.21 11.91 1.81
CA CYS A 48 -3.44 10.69 1.65
C CYS A 48 -3.59 10.20 0.21
N VAL A 49 -2.47 10.02 -0.47
CA VAL A 49 -2.45 9.45 -1.82
C VAL A 49 -1.79 8.09 -1.75
N ILE A 50 -2.55 7.05 -2.03
CA ILE A 50 -2.07 5.67 -1.97
C ILE A 50 -2.20 5.05 -3.35
N PRO A 51 -1.08 4.70 -3.98
CA PRO A 51 -1.11 4.06 -5.30
C PRO A 51 -1.87 2.73 -5.29
N MET A 52 -2.53 2.40 -6.39
CA MET A 52 -3.22 1.13 -6.52
C MET A 52 -2.28 -0.06 -6.34
N GLN A 53 -1.02 0.07 -6.77
CA GLN A 53 -0.01 -0.95 -6.57
C GLN A 53 0.15 -1.34 -5.10
N ASP A 54 0.05 -0.36 -4.20
CA ASP A 54 0.17 -0.61 -2.76
C ASP A 54 -1.08 -1.27 -2.19
N TYR A 55 -2.28 -0.86 -2.61
CA TYR A 55 -3.50 -1.55 -2.22
C TYR A 55 -3.51 -3.01 -2.66
N MET A 56 -2.94 -3.28 -3.83
CA MET A 56 -2.89 -4.63 -4.40
C MET A 56 -1.72 -5.45 -3.87
N GLY A 57 -0.81 -4.84 -3.09
CA GLY A 57 0.35 -5.53 -2.55
C GLY A 57 1.39 -5.92 -3.60
N LEU A 58 1.50 -5.16 -4.67
CA LEU A 58 2.44 -5.44 -5.76
C LEU A 58 3.85 -5.01 -5.41
N ASP A 59 4.84 -5.72 -5.96
CA ASP A 59 6.25 -5.42 -5.70
C ASP A 59 6.80 -4.34 -6.64
N ASN A 60 8.11 -4.11 -6.57
CA ASN A 60 8.77 -3.04 -7.32
C ASN A 60 8.75 -3.21 -8.85
N SER A 61 8.43 -4.40 -9.36
CA SER A 61 8.27 -4.58 -10.80
C SER A 61 7.10 -3.78 -11.36
N CYS A 62 6.15 -3.40 -10.52
CA CYS A 62 4.93 -2.67 -10.89
C CYS A 62 5.00 -1.18 -10.57
N ARG A 63 6.14 -0.66 -10.12
CA ARG A 63 6.24 0.76 -9.80
C ARG A 63 6.23 1.64 -11.06
N MET A 64 5.69 2.83 -10.91
CA MET A 64 5.55 3.75 -12.04
C MET A 64 6.85 4.41 -12.46
N ASN A 65 7.76 4.64 -11.52
CA ASN A 65 9.00 5.36 -11.78
C ASN A 65 10.17 4.72 -11.05
N GLN A 66 11.25 4.46 -11.76
CA GLN A 66 12.51 4.03 -11.17
C GLN A 66 13.55 5.13 -11.41
N PRO A 67 14.04 5.79 -10.35
CA PRO A 67 15.03 6.86 -10.50
C PRO A 67 16.24 6.42 -11.32
N SER A 68 16.76 7.33 -12.14
CA SER A 68 17.95 7.12 -12.99
C SER A 68 17.77 6.08 -14.08
N THR A 69 16.53 5.71 -14.44
CA THR A 69 16.24 4.79 -15.54
C THR A 69 15.30 5.45 -16.54
N VAL A 70 15.31 4.91 -17.78
CA VAL A 70 14.39 5.34 -18.84
C VAL A 70 13.77 4.12 -19.50
N GLY A 71 12.65 4.31 -20.15
CA GLY A 71 11.99 3.29 -20.97
C GLY A 71 10.93 2.47 -20.28
N LYS A 72 11.04 2.20 -18.98
CA LYS A 72 10.06 1.39 -18.23
C LYS A 72 9.18 2.20 -17.28
N ASN A 73 9.46 3.50 -17.15
CA ASN A 73 8.73 4.35 -16.21
C ASN A 73 7.32 4.67 -16.74
N TRP A 74 6.35 4.74 -15.80
CA TRP A 74 4.97 5.16 -16.09
C TRP A 74 4.21 4.21 -17.03
N LYS A 75 4.65 2.95 -17.15
CA LYS A 75 4.06 1.97 -18.06
C LYS A 75 3.09 1.01 -17.42
N TRP A 76 3.18 0.81 -16.10
CA TRP A 76 2.26 -0.11 -15.41
C TRP A 76 0.82 0.40 -15.52
N ARG A 77 -0.09 -0.53 -15.75
CA ARG A 77 -1.53 -0.25 -15.80
C ARG A 77 -2.29 -1.35 -15.08
N ILE A 78 -3.33 -0.97 -14.35
CA ILE A 78 -4.25 -1.95 -13.76
C ILE A 78 -5.16 -2.50 -14.87
N ARG A 79 -5.38 -3.80 -14.85
CA ARG A 79 -6.34 -4.43 -15.76
C ARG A 79 -7.72 -4.42 -15.11
N LYS A 80 -8.77 -4.30 -15.93
CA LYS A 80 -10.15 -4.28 -15.45
C LYS A 80 -10.48 -5.47 -14.54
N ARG A 81 -10.00 -6.66 -14.87
CA ARG A 81 -10.21 -7.89 -14.09
C ARG A 81 -9.52 -7.87 -12.72
N GLU A 82 -8.52 -7.03 -12.54
CA GLU A 82 -7.78 -6.91 -11.29
C GLU A 82 -8.51 -6.01 -10.28
N LEU A 83 -9.38 -5.14 -10.77
CA LEU A 83 -10.21 -4.28 -9.91
C LEU A 83 -11.44 -5.06 -9.47
N THR A 84 -11.24 -6.02 -8.58
CA THR A 84 -12.31 -6.90 -8.09
C THR A 84 -13.24 -6.18 -7.13
N VAL A 85 -14.45 -6.74 -6.97
CA VAL A 85 -15.41 -6.22 -5.96
C VAL A 85 -14.80 -6.33 -4.56
N LYS A 86 -14.05 -7.39 -4.28
CA LYS A 86 -13.37 -7.57 -3.00
C LYS A 86 -12.38 -6.44 -2.73
N LEU A 87 -11.53 -6.09 -3.72
CA LEU A 87 -10.57 -5.01 -3.59
C LEU A 87 -11.27 -3.67 -3.40
N GLN A 88 -12.33 -3.40 -4.16
CA GLN A 88 -13.11 -2.17 -4.02
C GLN A 88 -13.72 -2.04 -2.62
N LYS A 89 -14.25 -3.12 -2.08
CA LYS A 89 -14.81 -3.14 -0.72
C LYS A 89 -13.73 -2.93 0.34
N GLU A 90 -12.55 -3.48 0.16
CA GLU A 90 -11.43 -3.27 1.08
C GLU A 90 -11.00 -1.80 1.11
N ILE A 91 -10.85 -1.18 -0.05
CA ILE A 91 -10.48 0.23 -0.16
C ILE A 91 -11.54 1.12 0.48
N HIS A 92 -12.79 0.88 0.15
CA HIS A 92 -13.94 1.62 0.71
C HIS A 92 -13.97 1.47 2.24
N GLY A 93 -13.80 0.25 2.74
CA GLY A 93 -13.82 -0.01 4.18
C GLY A 93 -12.71 0.69 4.95
N ILE A 94 -11.50 0.76 4.39
CA ILE A 94 -10.38 1.46 5.01
C ILE A 94 -10.66 2.97 5.01
N ALA A 95 -11.09 3.53 3.90
CA ALA A 95 -11.42 4.95 3.81
C ALA A 95 -12.52 5.35 4.78
N LEU A 96 -13.55 4.52 4.91
CA LEU A 96 -14.66 4.75 5.84
C LEU A 96 -14.20 4.68 7.30
N ARG A 97 -13.39 3.67 7.63
CA ARG A 97 -12.89 3.44 9.00
C ARG A 97 -12.11 4.63 9.55
N TYR A 98 -11.32 5.28 8.71
CA TYR A 98 -10.45 6.40 9.12
C TYR A 98 -11.00 7.76 8.72
N GLY A 99 -12.28 7.84 8.38
CA GLY A 99 -12.94 9.11 8.08
C GLY A 99 -12.45 9.81 6.82
N ARG A 100 -11.94 9.04 5.85
CA ARG A 100 -11.35 9.58 4.62
C ARG A 100 -12.33 9.68 3.46
N MET A 101 -13.62 9.58 3.74
CA MET A 101 -14.63 9.73 2.71
C MET A 101 -15.82 10.50 3.27
N ASN A 102 -16.61 11.07 2.36
CA ASN A 102 -17.83 11.78 2.73
C ASN A 102 -18.91 10.78 3.14
N TRP A 103 -19.44 10.94 4.37
CA TRP A 103 -20.46 10.04 4.91
C TRP A 103 -21.79 10.14 4.19
N SER A 104 -22.03 11.21 3.42
CA SER A 104 -23.26 11.38 2.66
C SER A 104 -23.25 10.68 1.31
N ASP A 105 -22.12 10.09 0.92
CA ASP A 105 -21.96 9.42 -0.38
C ASP A 105 -22.33 7.94 -0.35
#